data_03cad9d6cad54599528f093b7b573c7e
#
_entry.id   03cad9d6cad54599528f093b7b573c7e
#
_cell.length_a   1.000
_cell.length_b   1.000
_cell.length_c   1.000
_cell.angle_alpha   90.00
_cell.angle_beta   90.00
_cell.angle_gamma   90.00
#
_symmetry.space_group_name_H-M   'P 1'
#
loop_
_entity.id
_entity.type
_entity.pdbx_description
1 polymer ?
#
loop_
_entity_poly.entity_id
_entity_poly.type
_entity_poly.pdbx_seq_one_letter_code
_entity_poly.pdbx_strand_id
1 'polypeptide(L)'
;MSDRRNFLRGLGGVCLALPAFESLSGAVASGQKAKRFVCIAPGYGMYPGGFFPEQTGSSYAMPKLLEPMQRHRADFSVFSNLDHPGVGGGHGCTNTFLNGMELKDTKDNPQRLHSLDQLLSEKIGQQTRFGSLRLGSGGISWSRAGVKLPTEGGPATLFAKLFLEDNSKMKANQRRFIEEDGSILDVVHADARRLGTRMAKTDKDKLDEYLTAVREVERRLQRQAKWIDVPKPRQSEEVIRGTDEMPVDLSYPYNTPVMYDLMVLALQTQSTNVITFGHPGGNRLFPFDGIELGYHSLTHHGKRPDLLRQLTIIELYYTQQLARFLDRMKTTKDADGRPLLDSTIVMFGSGMGNASSHSSRNLPILLAGGGFKTGHHHTFERQGRDGRPLCDLFVSILQQLGVEADSFSTSQGNLNHLLA
;
A
#
# COMPACT_ATOMS: atom_id res chain seq x y z
N MET A 1 -12.08 -39.89 -18.25
CA MET A 1 -11.72 -38.76 -17.38
C MET A 1 -10.85 -39.32 -16.25
N SER A 2 -9.55 -39.28 -16.38
CA SER A 2 -8.63 -39.79 -15.35
C SER A 2 -8.67 -38.85 -14.15
N ASP A 3 -8.98 -39.41 -13.01
CA ASP A 3 -9.15 -38.73 -11.74
C ASP A 3 -7.80 -38.08 -11.33
N ARG A 4 -7.74 -36.75 -11.41
CA ARG A 4 -6.55 -35.95 -11.07
C ARG A 4 -6.08 -36.15 -9.64
N ARG A 5 -6.93 -36.72 -8.76
CA ARG A 5 -6.57 -37.10 -7.39
C ARG A 5 -5.60 -38.27 -7.31
N ASN A 6 -5.59 -39.15 -8.30
CA ASN A 6 -4.73 -40.32 -8.32
C ASN A 6 -3.31 -40.04 -8.82
N PHE A 7 -3.08 -38.94 -9.52
CA PHE A 7 -1.75 -38.55 -9.99
C PHE A 7 -0.85 -38.03 -8.85
N LEU A 8 -1.44 -37.49 -7.78
CA LEU A 8 -0.71 -36.92 -6.65
C LEU A 8 -0.45 -37.92 -5.50
N ARG A 9 -0.90 -39.18 -5.63
CA ARG A 9 -0.57 -40.27 -4.71
C ARG A 9 0.66 -41.03 -5.20
N GLY A 10 1.78 -40.32 -5.27
CA GLY A 10 3.08 -40.96 -5.44
C GLY A 10 3.48 -41.74 -4.20
N LEU A 11 4.07 -42.90 -4.39
CA LEU A 11 4.60 -43.83 -3.41
C LEU A 11 5.20 -43.12 -2.19
N GLY A 12 4.53 -43.23 -1.02
CA GLY A 12 5.13 -42.83 0.25
C GLY A 12 4.32 -41.97 1.21
N GLY A 13 3.01 -41.76 1.01
CA GLY A 13 2.12 -41.20 2.06
C GLY A 13 2.35 -39.74 2.46
N VAL A 14 3.17 -38.99 1.75
CA VAL A 14 3.37 -37.54 1.97
C VAL A 14 2.43 -36.78 1.03
N CYS A 15 1.35 -36.21 1.57
CA CYS A 15 0.58 -35.21 0.85
C CYS A 15 1.41 -33.93 0.75
N LEU A 16 2.09 -33.73 -0.39
CA LEU A 16 2.59 -32.42 -0.77
C LEU A 16 1.37 -31.54 -1.12
N ALA A 17 0.98 -30.67 -0.19
CA ALA A 17 0.07 -29.59 -0.53
C ALA A 17 0.85 -28.62 -1.45
N LEU A 18 0.62 -28.72 -2.74
CA LEU A 18 1.09 -27.73 -3.68
C LEU A 18 0.46 -26.37 -3.34
N PRO A 19 1.16 -25.25 -3.52
CA PRO A 19 0.51 -23.93 -3.49
C PRO A 19 -0.71 -24.00 -4.40
N ALA A 20 -1.77 -23.26 -4.05
CA ALA A 20 -2.97 -23.19 -4.90
C ALA A 20 -2.56 -22.52 -6.22
N PHE A 21 -2.24 -23.35 -7.21
CA PHE A 21 -2.04 -22.86 -8.56
C PHE A 21 -3.42 -22.56 -9.14
N GLU A 22 -3.67 -21.35 -9.59
CA GLU A 22 -4.94 -20.96 -10.27
C GLU A 22 -5.27 -21.91 -11.42
N SER A 23 -4.28 -22.44 -12.12
CA SER A 23 -4.43 -23.44 -13.17
C SER A 23 -5.00 -24.80 -12.69
N LEU A 24 -5.01 -25.08 -11.37
CA LEU A 24 -5.55 -26.31 -10.78
C LEU A 24 -6.92 -26.12 -10.14
N SER A 25 -7.30 -24.89 -9.78
CA SER A 25 -8.67 -24.53 -9.40
C SER A 25 -9.47 -24.28 -10.69
N GLY A 26 -10.23 -25.25 -11.15
CA GLY A 26 -10.99 -25.20 -12.41
C GLY A 26 -12.12 -24.17 -12.49
N ALA A 27 -11.86 -22.94 -12.06
CA ALA A 27 -12.75 -21.81 -12.13
C ALA A 27 -11.94 -20.51 -12.23
N VAL A 28 -11.18 -20.36 -13.33
CA VAL A 28 -10.76 -19.03 -13.74
C VAL A 28 -11.53 -18.69 -15.00
N ALA A 29 -12.50 -17.80 -14.86
CA ALA A 29 -13.03 -17.08 -15.99
C ALA A 29 -11.82 -16.48 -16.74
N SER A 30 -11.59 -16.95 -17.95
CA SER A 30 -10.54 -16.44 -18.81
C SER A 30 -10.73 -14.93 -19.00
N GLY A 31 -9.82 -14.13 -18.46
CA GLY A 31 -9.75 -12.72 -18.82
C GLY A 31 -9.36 -11.72 -17.75
N GLN A 32 -9.58 -11.95 -16.47
CA GLN A 32 -9.22 -10.98 -15.44
C GLN A 32 -7.85 -11.32 -14.84
N LYS A 33 -6.82 -10.63 -15.30
CA LYS A 33 -5.48 -10.67 -14.69
C LYS A 33 -5.58 -10.18 -13.25
N ALA A 34 -5.11 -10.96 -12.28
CA ALA A 34 -4.95 -10.45 -10.92
C ALA A 34 -4.11 -9.18 -10.98
N LYS A 35 -4.64 -8.06 -10.51
CA LYS A 35 -3.97 -6.77 -10.46
C LYS A 35 -3.72 -6.40 -9.01
N ARG A 36 -2.59 -5.75 -8.77
CA ARG A 36 -2.06 -5.49 -7.43
C ARG A 36 -1.68 -4.03 -7.29
N PHE A 37 -1.71 -3.53 -6.07
CA PHE A 37 -1.31 -2.17 -5.74
C PHE A 37 -0.33 -2.18 -4.56
N VAL A 38 0.78 -1.47 -4.71
CA VAL A 38 1.76 -1.22 -3.66
C VAL A 38 1.99 0.28 -3.54
N CYS A 39 1.91 0.81 -2.33
CA CYS A 39 2.30 2.19 -2.02
C CYS A 39 3.43 2.21 -1.01
N ILE A 40 4.53 2.90 -1.33
CA ILE A 40 5.69 3.10 -0.47
C ILE A 40 5.83 4.58 -0.18
N ALA A 41 5.80 4.97 1.10
CA ALA A 41 5.78 6.36 1.51
C ALA A 41 6.98 6.74 2.38
N PRO A 42 7.88 7.65 1.94
CA PRO A 42 8.88 8.26 2.81
C PRO A 42 8.21 9.13 3.88
N GLY A 43 8.81 9.16 5.08
CA GLY A 43 8.20 9.75 6.28
C GLY A 43 7.99 11.26 6.21
N TYR A 44 8.84 12.00 5.46
CA TYR A 44 8.79 13.46 5.34
C TYR A 44 8.89 13.96 3.90
N GLY A 45 8.46 13.16 2.93
CA GLY A 45 8.60 13.49 1.52
C GLY A 45 10.04 13.34 1.03
N MET A 46 10.36 14.08 -0.02
CA MET A 46 11.69 14.10 -0.65
C MET A 46 12.11 15.53 -0.88
N TYR A 47 13.43 15.79 -0.85
CA TYR A 47 13.95 17.11 -1.20
C TYR A 47 13.66 17.46 -2.67
N PRO A 48 12.83 18.49 -2.95
CA PRO A 48 12.38 18.76 -4.31
C PRO A 48 13.51 19.04 -5.31
N GLY A 49 14.58 19.72 -4.87
CA GLY A 49 15.74 20.05 -5.71
C GLY A 49 16.60 18.84 -6.12
N GLY A 50 16.37 17.68 -5.51
CA GLY A 50 17.06 16.44 -5.86
C GLY A 50 16.13 15.36 -6.44
N PHE A 51 14.80 15.53 -6.33
CA PHE A 51 13.82 14.51 -6.73
C PHE A 51 13.20 14.78 -8.11
N PHE A 52 12.85 16.02 -8.41
CA PHE A 52 12.15 16.33 -9.66
C PHE A 52 13.15 16.58 -10.80
N PRO A 53 12.92 15.96 -11.99
CA PRO A 53 13.67 16.33 -13.20
C PRO A 53 13.39 17.77 -13.63
N GLU A 54 14.35 18.42 -14.23
CA GLU A 54 14.16 19.77 -14.80
C GLU A 54 13.40 19.74 -16.13
N GLN A 55 13.64 18.70 -16.95
CA GLN A 55 13.01 18.55 -18.26
C GLN A 55 11.78 17.63 -18.17
N THR A 56 10.76 17.93 -18.96
CA THR A 56 9.56 17.11 -19.13
C THR A 56 9.72 16.06 -20.25
N GLY A 57 8.81 15.09 -20.31
CA GLY A 57 8.78 14.06 -21.34
C GLY A 57 9.71 12.88 -21.01
N SER A 58 10.18 12.16 -22.02
CA SER A 58 10.99 10.94 -21.86
C SER A 58 12.50 11.19 -21.79
N SER A 59 12.97 12.37 -22.20
CA SER A 59 14.40 12.67 -22.36
C SER A 59 14.99 13.51 -21.23
N TYR A 60 14.39 13.47 -20.03
CA TYR A 60 14.89 14.21 -18.87
C TYR A 60 16.21 13.63 -18.34
N ALA A 61 17.07 14.49 -17.78
CA ALA A 61 18.22 14.05 -17.00
C ALA A 61 17.75 13.46 -15.65
N MET A 62 18.34 12.33 -15.24
CA MET A 62 17.97 11.70 -13.96
C MET A 62 18.43 12.61 -12.80
N PRO A 63 17.53 13.09 -11.95
CA PRO A 63 17.92 13.91 -10.81
C PRO A 63 18.64 13.08 -9.75
N LYS A 64 19.41 13.75 -8.90
CA LYS A 64 20.30 13.12 -7.91
C LYS A 64 19.65 12.01 -7.09
N LEU A 65 18.48 12.26 -6.55
CA LEU A 65 17.80 11.30 -5.71
C LEU A 65 17.20 10.11 -6.49
N LEU A 66 17.06 10.20 -7.80
CA LEU A 66 16.60 9.12 -8.65
C LEU A 66 17.73 8.41 -9.41
N GLU A 67 18.99 8.80 -9.25
CA GLU A 67 20.14 8.10 -9.87
C GLU A 67 20.14 6.57 -9.60
N PRO A 68 19.81 6.07 -8.38
CA PRO A 68 19.72 4.64 -8.12
C PRO A 68 18.67 3.93 -8.98
N MET A 69 17.68 4.67 -9.47
CA MET A 69 16.57 4.19 -10.29
C MET A 69 16.89 4.19 -11.80
N GLN A 70 18.09 4.59 -12.22
CA GLN A 70 18.47 4.75 -13.64
C GLN A 70 18.19 3.51 -14.49
N ARG A 71 18.44 2.31 -13.97
CA ARG A 71 18.19 1.03 -14.68
C ARG A 71 16.69 0.72 -14.87
N HIS A 72 15.84 1.41 -14.13
CA HIS A 72 14.37 1.31 -14.21
C HIS A 72 13.73 2.49 -14.93
N ARG A 73 14.51 3.35 -15.59
CA ARG A 73 13.99 4.57 -16.22
C ARG A 73 12.74 4.35 -17.08
N ALA A 74 12.69 3.25 -17.82
CA ALA A 74 11.55 2.90 -18.65
C ALA A 74 10.36 2.32 -17.86
N ASP A 75 10.59 1.90 -16.61
CA ASP A 75 9.59 1.18 -15.81
C ASP A 75 8.74 2.13 -14.94
N PHE A 76 9.11 3.42 -14.82
CA PHE A 76 8.39 4.39 -14.00
C PHE A 76 8.23 5.77 -14.65
N SER A 77 7.25 6.52 -14.19
CA SER A 77 7.07 7.95 -14.48
C SER A 77 7.13 8.78 -13.21
N VAL A 78 7.61 10.03 -13.32
CA VAL A 78 7.66 11.04 -12.26
C VAL A 78 6.61 12.11 -12.54
N PHE A 79 5.99 12.64 -11.50
CA PHE A 79 4.96 13.66 -11.63
C PHE A 79 5.31 14.90 -10.82
N SER A 80 5.32 16.07 -11.45
CA SER A 80 5.48 17.37 -10.80
C SER A 80 4.17 18.14 -10.75
N ASN A 81 4.01 18.92 -9.69
CA ASN A 81 2.84 19.75 -9.45
C ASN A 81 1.52 18.95 -9.25
N LEU A 82 1.63 17.73 -8.70
CA LEU A 82 0.49 17.07 -8.07
C LEU A 82 0.38 17.54 -6.62
N ASP A 83 -0.80 17.99 -6.23
CA ASP A 83 -1.09 18.55 -4.91
C ASP A 83 -2.27 17.81 -4.23
N HIS A 84 -2.44 18.03 -2.95
CA HIS A 84 -3.71 17.85 -2.26
C HIS A 84 -4.36 19.22 -2.00
N PRO A 85 -5.23 19.71 -2.89
CA PRO A 85 -5.91 20.99 -2.72
C PRO A 85 -6.70 21.03 -1.42
N GLY A 86 -6.60 22.14 -0.69
CA GLY A 86 -7.28 22.32 0.61
C GLY A 86 -6.51 21.75 1.81
N VAL A 87 -5.54 20.86 1.61
CA VAL A 87 -4.69 20.37 2.72
C VAL A 87 -3.69 21.45 3.13
N GLY A 88 -3.68 21.77 4.43
CA GLY A 88 -2.73 22.72 5.01
C GLY A 88 -1.32 22.13 5.12
N GLY A 89 -0.35 23.01 5.43
CA GLY A 89 1.01 22.59 5.75
C GLY A 89 1.13 21.96 7.13
N GLY A 90 2.33 21.48 7.45
CA GLY A 90 2.65 20.83 8.71
C GLY A 90 2.81 19.32 8.59
N HIS A 91 3.32 18.68 9.65
CA HIS A 91 3.58 17.23 9.63
C HIS A 91 2.31 16.39 9.43
N GLY A 92 1.14 16.93 9.76
CA GLY A 92 -0.16 16.27 9.56
C GLY A 92 -0.48 15.94 8.11
N CYS A 93 0.09 16.68 7.14
CA CYS A 93 -0.16 16.45 5.72
C CYS A 93 0.34 15.07 5.23
N THR A 94 1.30 14.44 5.90
CA THR A 94 1.71 13.07 5.57
C THR A 94 0.57 12.06 5.76
N ASN A 95 -0.35 12.31 6.68
CA ASN A 95 -1.51 11.44 6.93
C ASN A 95 -2.58 11.53 5.83
N THR A 96 -2.53 12.57 4.99
CA THR A 96 -3.52 12.80 3.92
C THR A 96 -3.11 12.17 2.60
N PHE A 97 -1.94 11.51 2.54
CA PHE A 97 -1.34 11.03 1.30
C PHE A 97 -2.30 10.22 0.44
N LEU A 98 -3.00 9.25 1.00
CA LEU A 98 -3.88 8.35 0.24
C LEU A 98 -5.36 8.74 0.25
N ASN A 99 -5.72 9.89 0.83
CA ASN A 99 -7.11 10.36 0.84
C ASN A 99 -7.30 11.83 0.45
N GLY A 100 -6.25 12.67 0.49
CA GLY A 100 -6.32 14.08 0.11
C GLY A 100 -7.15 14.98 1.04
N MET A 101 -7.46 14.53 2.27
CA MET A 101 -8.36 15.23 3.21
C MET A 101 -7.75 15.31 4.60
N GLU A 102 -7.95 16.43 5.29
CA GLU A 102 -7.61 16.57 6.70
C GLU A 102 -8.75 16.12 7.61
N LEU A 103 -8.41 15.53 8.76
CA LEU A 103 -9.39 15.09 9.76
C LEU A 103 -10.33 16.23 10.20
N LYS A 104 -9.79 17.45 10.35
CA LYS A 104 -10.59 18.63 10.74
C LYS A 104 -11.70 18.98 9.74
N ASP A 105 -11.50 18.67 8.44
CA ASP A 105 -12.42 19.03 7.35
C ASP A 105 -13.45 17.93 7.07
N THR A 106 -13.41 16.85 7.85
CA THR A 106 -14.27 15.65 7.65
C THR A 106 -15.13 15.32 8.86
N LYS A 107 -15.24 16.24 9.85
CA LYS A 107 -15.97 16.01 11.10
C LYS A 107 -17.41 15.53 10.89
N ASP A 108 -18.08 16.09 9.89
CA ASP A 108 -19.48 15.76 9.56
C ASP A 108 -19.61 14.62 8.55
N ASN A 109 -18.50 14.23 7.90
CA ASN A 109 -18.46 13.09 6.98
C ASN A 109 -17.10 12.38 7.04
N PRO A 110 -16.88 11.51 8.03
CA PRO A 110 -15.62 10.80 8.23
C PRO A 110 -15.30 9.82 7.09
N GLN A 111 -16.28 9.41 6.28
CA GLN A 111 -16.07 8.54 5.11
C GLN A 111 -15.16 9.19 4.06
N ARG A 112 -15.07 10.51 4.03
CA ARG A 112 -14.14 11.23 3.14
C ARG A 112 -12.66 10.95 3.43
N LEU A 113 -12.35 10.41 4.62
CA LEU A 113 -10.99 9.96 4.97
C LEU A 113 -10.66 8.59 4.39
N HIS A 114 -11.62 7.86 3.83
CA HIS A 114 -11.39 6.53 3.27
C HIS A 114 -10.26 6.57 2.25
N SER A 115 -9.16 5.89 2.56
CA SER A 115 -7.95 5.95 1.73
C SER A 115 -8.02 5.02 0.52
N LEU A 116 -7.27 5.37 -0.53
CA LEU A 116 -7.19 4.63 -1.78
C LEU A 116 -6.91 3.14 -1.57
N ASP A 117 -5.94 2.81 -0.73
CA ASP A 117 -5.55 1.43 -0.45
C ASP A 117 -6.67 0.64 0.24
N GLN A 118 -7.49 1.28 1.09
CA GLN A 118 -8.62 0.61 1.73
C GLN A 118 -9.81 0.45 0.78
N LEU A 119 -10.05 1.41 -0.09
CA LEU A 119 -11.02 1.23 -1.19
C LEU A 119 -10.59 0.07 -2.10
N LEU A 120 -9.32 -0.01 -2.46
CA LEU A 120 -8.77 -1.14 -3.23
C LEU A 120 -8.86 -2.46 -2.46
N SER A 121 -8.58 -2.48 -1.16
CA SER A 121 -8.78 -3.66 -0.31
C SER A 121 -10.21 -4.19 -0.36
N GLU A 122 -11.20 -3.30 -0.39
CA GLU A 122 -12.61 -3.69 -0.54
C GLU A 122 -12.93 -4.26 -1.93
N LYS A 123 -12.27 -3.80 -2.98
CA LYS A 123 -12.57 -4.16 -4.37
C LYS A 123 -11.76 -5.35 -4.88
N ILE A 124 -10.44 -5.32 -4.73
CA ILE A 124 -9.53 -6.34 -5.27
C ILE A 124 -8.90 -7.24 -4.20
N GLY A 125 -9.09 -6.93 -2.91
CA GLY A 125 -8.57 -7.73 -1.79
C GLY A 125 -9.53 -8.80 -1.29
N GLN A 126 -10.74 -8.95 -1.88
CA GLN A 126 -11.78 -9.86 -1.36
C GLN A 126 -11.43 -11.34 -1.54
N GLN A 127 -10.64 -11.66 -2.54
CA GLN A 127 -10.26 -13.04 -2.88
C GLN A 127 -8.95 -13.48 -2.24
N THR A 128 -8.29 -12.60 -1.48
CA THR A 128 -7.02 -12.88 -0.82
C THR A 128 -7.19 -13.08 0.68
N ARG A 129 -6.24 -13.79 1.31
CA ARG A 129 -6.25 -14.04 2.76
C ARG A 129 -6.27 -12.72 3.54
N PHE A 130 -5.45 -11.76 3.11
CA PHE A 130 -5.38 -10.42 3.70
C PHE A 130 -5.88 -9.40 2.67
N GLY A 131 -6.96 -8.70 2.96
CA GLY A 131 -7.50 -7.68 2.05
C GLY A 131 -6.49 -6.57 1.74
N SER A 132 -5.68 -6.21 2.72
CA SER A 132 -4.49 -5.35 2.58
C SER A 132 -3.47 -5.67 3.68
N LEU A 133 -2.19 -5.40 3.41
CA LEU A 133 -1.12 -5.37 4.40
C LEU A 133 -0.64 -3.93 4.56
N ARG A 134 -0.64 -3.44 5.79
CA ARG A 134 -0.21 -2.09 6.17
C ARG A 134 1.06 -2.21 6.99
N LEU A 135 2.18 -1.86 6.38
CA LEU A 135 3.52 -2.19 6.86
C LEU A 135 4.32 -0.93 7.22
N GLY A 136 5.40 -1.12 7.95
CA GLY A 136 6.27 -0.05 8.38
C GLY A 136 5.76 0.68 9.62
N SER A 137 6.22 1.90 9.87
CA SER A 137 5.88 2.66 11.09
C SER A 137 5.13 3.98 10.84
N GLY A 138 4.96 4.38 9.59
CA GLY A 138 4.20 5.58 9.18
C GLY A 138 2.86 5.20 8.58
N GLY A 139 1.86 4.81 9.40
CA GLY A 139 0.54 4.44 8.88
C GLY A 139 -0.10 5.57 8.07
N ILE A 140 -0.50 5.26 6.83
CA ILE A 140 -1.13 6.21 5.88
C ILE A 140 -2.53 5.77 5.46
N SER A 141 -3.02 4.67 6.04
CA SER A 141 -4.29 4.04 5.68
C SER A 141 -5.41 4.46 6.62
N TRP A 142 -6.59 4.74 6.06
CA TRP A 142 -7.78 5.16 6.79
C TRP A 142 -8.98 4.32 6.39
N SER A 143 -9.72 3.83 7.37
CA SER A 143 -10.96 3.09 7.12
C SER A 143 -12.06 4.00 6.60
N ARG A 144 -13.13 3.41 6.08
CA ARG A 144 -14.35 4.13 5.68
C ARG A 144 -15.02 4.84 6.87
N ALA A 145 -14.81 4.36 8.10
CA ALA A 145 -15.29 5.01 9.32
C ALA A 145 -14.43 6.21 9.77
N GLY A 146 -13.43 6.61 8.98
CA GLY A 146 -12.54 7.72 9.32
C GLY A 146 -11.53 7.41 10.42
N VAL A 147 -11.24 6.12 10.64
CA VAL A 147 -10.26 5.67 11.65
C VAL A 147 -8.94 5.37 10.98
N LYS A 148 -7.86 5.94 11.50
CA LYS A 148 -6.51 5.60 11.06
C LYS A 148 -6.18 4.16 11.45
N LEU A 149 -5.75 3.38 10.47
CA LEU A 149 -5.48 1.95 10.67
C LEU A 149 -4.05 1.72 11.15
N PRO A 150 -3.84 0.79 12.09
CA PRO A 150 -2.51 0.44 12.57
C PRO A 150 -1.71 -0.28 11.50
N THR A 151 -0.39 -0.22 11.60
CA THR A 151 0.55 -0.98 10.80
C THR A 151 0.86 -2.33 11.44
N GLU A 152 1.24 -3.30 10.61
CA GLU A 152 1.70 -4.61 11.06
C GLU A 152 3.11 -4.49 11.68
N GLY A 153 3.47 -5.47 12.49
CA GLY A 153 4.78 -5.54 13.16
C GLY A 153 5.97 -5.73 12.21
N GLY A 154 7.14 -6.03 12.80
CA GLY A 154 8.39 -6.21 12.06
C GLY A 154 8.43 -7.48 11.20
N PRO A 155 9.61 -7.75 10.56
CA PRO A 155 9.77 -8.84 9.58
C PRO A 155 9.36 -10.22 10.11
N ALA A 156 9.78 -10.58 11.32
CA ALA A 156 9.44 -11.88 11.91
C ALA A 156 7.93 -12.05 12.12
N THR A 157 7.25 -11.01 12.61
CA THR A 157 5.79 -11.01 12.80
C THR A 157 5.07 -11.15 11.46
N LEU A 158 5.52 -10.40 10.45
CA LEU A 158 4.94 -10.46 9.10
C LEU A 158 5.16 -11.84 8.48
N PHE A 159 6.37 -12.40 8.59
CA PHE A 159 6.65 -13.74 8.09
C PHE A 159 5.75 -14.80 8.75
N ALA A 160 5.65 -14.79 10.07
CA ALA A 160 4.80 -15.70 10.81
C ALA A 160 3.32 -15.57 10.36
N LYS A 161 2.83 -14.35 10.20
CA LYS A 161 1.48 -14.08 9.72
C LYS A 161 1.23 -14.66 8.32
N LEU A 162 2.21 -14.54 7.43
CA LEU A 162 2.06 -14.96 6.03
C LEU A 162 2.21 -16.47 5.85
N PHE A 163 3.16 -17.11 6.56
CA PHE A 163 3.67 -18.42 6.18
C PHE A 163 3.64 -19.48 7.28
N LEU A 164 3.65 -19.11 8.56
CA LEU A 164 3.59 -20.12 9.64
C LEU A 164 2.14 -20.51 9.92
N GLU A 165 1.87 -21.81 9.94
CA GLU A 165 0.54 -22.33 10.25
C GLU A 165 0.11 -22.01 11.67
N ASP A 166 -1.13 -21.57 11.82
CA ASP A 166 -1.73 -21.38 13.13
C ASP A 166 -2.05 -22.75 13.76
N ASN A 167 -1.68 -22.92 15.00
CA ASN A 167 -2.01 -24.16 15.73
C ASN A 167 -3.51 -24.25 16.02
N SER A 168 -3.99 -25.45 16.44
CA SER A 168 -5.40 -25.72 16.70
C SER A 168 -6.03 -24.77 17.74
N LYS A 169 -5.26 -24.39 18.77
CA LYS A 169 -5.72 -23.43 19.79
C LYS A 169 -5.90 -22.03 19.22
N MET A 170 -4.96 -21.57 18.38
CA MET A 170 -5.07 -20.29 17.71
C MET A 170 -6.28 -20.24 16.77
N LYS A 171 -6.48 -21.30 15.96
CA LYS A 171 -7.64 -21.40 15.07
C LYS A 171 -8.97 -21.42 15.86
N ALA A 172 -9.02 -22.14 16.98
CA ALA A 172 -10.19 -22.16 17.85
C ALA A 172 -10.50 -20.77 18.46
N ASN A 173 -9.46 -20.07 18.92
CA ASN A 173 -9.62 -18.69 19.43
C ASN A 173 -10.11 -17.73 18.35
N GLN A 174 -9.59 -17.84 17.12
CA GLN A 174 -10.03 -17.01 16.00
C GLN A 174 -11.52 -17.25 15.68
N ARG A 175 -11.97 -18.52 15.66
CA ARG A 175 -13.40 -18.85 15.44
C ARG A 175 -14.27 -18.23 16.51
N ARG A 176 -13.92 -18.45 17.79
CA ARG A 176 -14.66 -17.89 18.91
C ARG A 176 -14.77 -16.36 18.82
N PHE A 177 -13.67 -15.68 18.51
CA PHE A 177 -13.67 -14.23 18.34
C PHE A 177 -14.59 -13.77 17.20
N ILE A 178 -14.56 -14.48 16.06
CA ILE A 178 -15.45 -14.18 14.92
C ILE A 178 -16.92 -14.40 15.27
N GLU A 179 -17.24 -15.45 16.03
CA GLU A 179 -18.61 -15.75 16.50
C GLU A 179 -19.10 -14.69 17.48
N GLU A 180 -18.27 -14.30 18.45
CA GLU A 180 -18.58 -13.26 19.44
C GLU A 180 -18.80 -11.90 18.76
N ASP A 181 -17.90 -11.46 17.88
CA ASP A 181 -18.04 -10.22 17.12
C ASP A 181 -19.25 -10.26 16.17
N GLY A 182 -19.49 -11.38 15.50
CA GLY A 182 -20.65 -11.56 14.64
C GLY A 182 -21.96 -11.41 15.42
N SER A 183 -22.07 -12.00 16.60
CA SER A 183 -23.24 -11.87 17.47
C SER A 183 -23.48 -10.42 17.93
N ILE A 184 -22.43 -9.67 18.24
CA ILE A 184 -22.55 -8.25 18.59
C ILE A 184 -23.06 -7.43 17.40
N LEU A 185 -22.56 -7.69 16.20
CA LEU A 185 -22.96 -6.98 14.99
C LEU A 185 -24.43 -7.24 14.63
N ASP A 186 -24.95 -8.45 14.85
CA ASP A 186 -26.36 -8.78 14.66
C ASP A 186 -27.27 -7.95 15.59
N VAL A 187 -26.88 -7.77 16.85
CA VAL A 187 -27.59 -6.90 17.81
C VAL A 187 -27.59 -5.46 17.35
N VAL A 188 -26.42 -4.96 16.92
CA VAL A 188 -26.27 -3.59 16.41
C VAL A 188 -27.16 -3.35 15.19
N HIS A 189 -27.23 -4.31 14.25
CA HIS A 189 -28.12 -4.21 13.09
C HIS A 189 -29.60 -4.18 13.47
N ALA A 190 -30.02 -5.01 14.42
CA ALA A 190 -31.40 -5.05 14.89
C ALA A 190 -31.80 -3.72 15.57
N ASP A 191 -30.92 -3.13 16.36
CA ASP A 191 -31.17 -1.86 17.04
C ASP A 191 -31.18 -0.70 16.05
N ALA A 192 -30.24 -0.68 15.11
CA ALA A 192 -30.16 0.35 14.08
C ALA A 192 -31.42 0.39 13.19
N ARG A 193 -31.96 -0.78 12.81
CA ARG A 193 -33.23 -0.86 12.05
C ARG A 193 -34.39 -0.28 12.85
N ARG A 194 -34.48 -0.56 14.16
CA ARG A 194 -35.54 -0.02 15.04
C ARG A 194 -35.45 1.50 15.18
N LEU A 195 -34.23 2.02 15.33
CA LEU A 195 -33.96 3.47 15.39
C LEU A 195 -34.31 4.17 14.09
N GLY A 196 -33.92 3.63 12.94
CA GLY A 196 -34.13 4.23 11.63
C GLY A 196 -35.59 4.50 11.27
N THR A 197 -36.56 3.76 11.86
CA THR A 197 -37.97 3.99 11.64
C THR A 197 -38.52 5.27 12.28
N ARG A 198 -37.78 5.84 13.27
CA ARG A 198 -38.18 6.98 14.10
C ARG A 198 -37.36 8.24 13.85
N MET A 199 -36.39 8.20 12.96
CA MET A 199 -35.41 9.29 12.73
C MET A 199 -35.82 10.24 11.60
N ALA A 200 -35.39 11.49 11.71
CA ALA A 200 -35.42 12.47 10.63
C ALA A 200 -34.44 12.08 9.51
N LYS A 201 -34.58 12.67 8.32
CA LYS A 201 -33.77 12.31 7.15
C LYS A 201 -32.27 12.48 7.40
N THR A 202 -31.84 13.58 8.01
CA THR A 202 -30.43 13.87 8.34
C THR A 202 -29.80 12.85 9.30
N ASP A 203 -30.59 12.31 10.22
CA ASP A 203 -30.12 11.30 11.18
C ASP A 203 -30.12 9.91 10.54
N LYS A 204 -31.02 9.66 9.56
CA LYS A 204 -30.96 8.42 8.74
C LYS A 204 -29.68 8.37 7.91
N ASP A 205 -29.24 9.48 7.33
CA ASP A 205 -27.98 9.51 6.57
C ASP A 205 -26.79 9.13 7.47
N LYS A 206 -26.72 9.66 8.70
CA LYS A 206 -25.70 9.26 9.71
C LYS A 206 -25.79 7.78 10.12
N LEU A 207 -27.03 7.27 10.27
CA LEU A 207 -27.25 5.87 10.59
C LEU A 207 -26.79 4.96 9.45
N ASP A 208 -27.03 5.33 8.18
CA ASP A 208 -26.58 4.59 7.02
C ASP A 208 -25.05 4.58 6.90
N GLU A 209 -24.38 5.68 7.26
CA GLU A 209 -22.93 5.76 7.37
C GLU A 209 -22.41 4.76 8.43
N TYR A 210 -23.00 4.77 9.62
CA TYR A 210 -22.66 3.83 10.69
C TYR A 210 -22.86 2.38 10.25
N LEU A 211 -24.00 2.06 9.65
CA LEU A 211 -24.29 0.72 9.14
C LEU A 211 -23.32 0.29 8.02
N THR A 212 -22.83 1.24 7.22
CA THR A 212 -21.81 0.96 6.22
C THR A 212 -20.49 0.54 6.87
N ALA A 213 -20.07 1.21 7.94
CA ALA A 213 -18.88 0.83 8.73
C ALA A 213 -19.06 -0.57 9.38
N VAL A 214 -20.25 -0.86 9.93
CA VAL A 214 -20.57 -2.17 10.48
C VAL A 214 -20.47 -3.28 9.43
N ARG A 215 -21.02 -3.07 8.22
CA ARG A 215 -20.91 -4.03 7.10
C ARG A 215 -19.46 -4.27 6.66
N GLU A 216 -18.58 -3.27 6.79
CA GLU A 216 -17.15 -3.45 6.51
C GLU A 216 -16.50 -4.42 7.51
N VAL A 217 -16.84 -4.30 8.80
CA VAL A 217 -16.38 -5.21 9.84
C VAL A 217 -16.88 -6.64 9.57
N GLU A 218 -18.15 -6.80 9.25
CA GLU A 218 -18.73 -8.11 8.90
C GLU A 218 -18.00 -8.77 7.72
N ARG A 219 -17.78 -8.04 6.63
CA ARG A 219 -17.04 -8.58 5.47
C ARG A 219 -15.62 -9.00 5.85
N ARG A 220 -14.97 -8.27 6.75
CA ARG A 220 -13.64 -8.63 7.24
C ARG A 220 -13.68 -9.90 8.07
N LEU A 221 -14.66 -10.05 8.97
CA LEU A 221 -14.84 -11.27 9.77
C LEU A 221 -15.17 -12.48 8.89
N GLN A 222 -16.06 -12.33 7.93
CA GLN A 222 -16.40 -13.38 6.96
C GLN A 222 -15.18 -13.82 6.14
N ARG A 223 -14.33 -12.87 5.73
CA ARG A 223 -13.07 -13.19 5.06
C ARG A 223 -12.15 -13.97 5.99
N GLN A 224 -11.96 -13.53 7.22
CA GLN A 224 -11.13 -14.24 8.20
C GLN A 224 -11.62 -15.66 8.42
N ALA A 225 -12.93 -15.85 8.61
CA ALA A 225 -13.54 -17.16 8.77
C ALA A 225 -13.24 -18.10 7.60
N LYS A 226 -13.37 -17.60 6.36
CA LYS A 226 -13.08 -18.37 5.15
C LYS A 226 -11.64 -18.89 5.08
N TRP A 227 -10.68 -18.16 5.66
CA TRP A 227 -9.27 -18.49 5.56
C TRP A 227 -8.70 -19.24 6.76
N ILE A 228 -9.45 -19.44 7.87
CA ILE A 228 -8.94 -20.11 9.07
C ILE A 228 -8.42 -21.52 8.75
N ASP A 229 -9.13 -22.29 7.94
CA ASP A 229 -8.81 -23.67 7.62
C ASP A 229 -8.04 -23.83 6.30
N VAL A 230 -7.87 -22.75 5.54
CA VAL A 230 -7.07 -22.77 4.32
C VAL A 230 -5.61 -22.75 4.69
N PRO A 231 -4.78 -23.73 4.25
CA PRO A 231 -3.36 -23.71 4.53
C PRO A 231 -2.67 -22.43 4.06
N LYS A 232 -1.69 -21.98 4.82
CA LYS A 232 -0.83 -20.87 4.39
C LYS A 232 0.14 -21.35 3.30
N PRO A 233 0.61 -20.46 2.40
CA PRO A 233 1.59 -20.82 1.40
C PRO A 233 2.86 -21.36 2.06
N ARG A 234 3.34 -22.51 1.59
CA ARG A 234 4.61 -23.08 2.08
C ARG A 234 5.78 -22.38 1.42
N GLN A 235 6.79 -22.08 2.20
CA GLN A 235 8.08 -21.59 1.73
C GLN A 235 9.10 -22.72 1.67
N SER A 236 10.17 -22.54 0.90
CA SER A 236 11.27 -23.48 0.88
C SER A 236 11.96 -23.53 2.26
N GLU A 237 12.60 -24.66 2.59
CA GLU A 237 13.36 -24.79 3.84
C GLU A 237 14.46 -23.73 3.96
N GLU A 238 15.02 -23.26 2.84
CA GLU A 238 16.03 -22.22 2.81
C GLU A 238 15.47 -20.86 3.25
N VAL A 239 14.25 -20.52 2.79
CA VAL A 239 13.55 -19.30 3.22
C VAL A 239 13.17 -19.40 4.70
N ILE A 240 12.73 -20.57 5.17
CA ILE A 240 12.38 -20.81 6.59
C ILE A 240 13.63 -20.71 7.46
N ARG A 241 14.74 -21.33 7.09
CA ARG A 241 16.03 -21.22 7.82
C ARG A 241 16.55 -19.80 7.88
N GLY A 242 16.42 -19.05 6.79
CA GLY A 242 16.77 -17.62 6.77
C GLY A 242 15.95 -16.79 7.74
N THR A 243 14.74 -17.26 8.15
CA THR A 243 13.92 -16.58 9.18
C THR A 243 14.30 -16.94 10.60
N ASP A 244 14.79 -18.15 10.87
CA ASP A 244 15.33 -18.50 12.18
C ASP A 244 16.60 -17.70 12.51
N GLU A 245 17.35 -17.31 11.47
CA GLU A 245 18.51 -16.42 11.56
C GLU A 245 18.13 -14.93 11.50
N MET A 246 16.86 -14.59 11.19
CA MET A 246 16.41 -13.21 11.21
C MET A 246 16.41 -12.68 12.64
N PRO A 247 17.20 -11.65 12.94
CA PRO A 247 17.13 -11.01 14.24
C PRO A 247 15.69 -10.54 14.47
N VAL A 248 15.11 -10.93 15.61
CA VAL A 248 13.75 -10.52 16.02
C VAL A 248 13.61 -9.01 16.03
N ASP A 249 14.72 -8.31 16.10
CA ASP A 249 14.81 -6.84 16.22
C ASP A 249 15.84 -6.28 15.25
N LEU A 250 15.62 -6.51 13.95
CA LEU A 250 16.28 -5.66 12.95
C LEU A 250 15.69 -4.26 13.07
N SER A 251 16.44 -3.37 13.73
CA SER A 251 16.08 -1.96 13.79
C SER A 251 16.03 -1.36 12.39
N TYR A 252 15.10 -0.45 12.18
CA TYR A 252 15.11 0.39 10.99
C TYR A 252 16.43 1.22 10.93
N PRO A 253 17.12 1.36 9.79
CA PRO A 253 16.64 1.02 8.44
C PRO A 253 17.00 -0.41 7.95
N TYR A 254 17.76 -1.17 8.69
CA TYR A 254 18.30 -2.46 8.25
C TYR A 254 17.23 -3.53 7.96
N ASN A 255 16.04 -3.39 8.54
CA ASN A 255 14.93 -4.29 8.27
C ASN A 255 14.19 -4.01 6.95
N THR A 256 14.41 -2.86 6.30
CA THR A 256 13.70 -2.47 5.07
C THR A 256 13.88 -3.46 3.93
N PRO A 257 15.11 -3.94 3.61
CA PRO A 257 15.30 -4.93 2.55
C PRO A 257 14.48 -6.20 2.77
N VAL A 258 14.47 -6.71 4.00
CA VAL A 258 13.72 -7.93 4.38
C VAL A 258 12.21 -7.69 4.28
N MET A 259 11.72 -6.53 4.74
CA MET A 259 10.31 -6.18 4.60
C MET A 259 9.90 -6.12 3.12
N TYR A 260 10.73 -5.59 2.24
CA TYR A 260 10.45 -5.54 0.80
C TYR A 260 10.46 -6.94 0.16
N ASP A 261 11.36 -7.83 0.58
CA ASP A 261 11.33 -9.22 0.15
C ASP A 261 10.05 -9.94 0.59
N LEU A 262 9.59 -9.71 1.82
CA LEU A 262 8.31 -10.24 2.31
C LEU A 262 7.10 -9.66 1.58
N MET A 263 7.15 -8.39 1.17
CA MET A 263 6.12 -7.80 0.31
C MET A 263 6.05 -8.51 -1.04
N VAL A 264 7.19 -8.77 -1.69
CA VAL A 264 7.25 -9.51 -2.95
C VAL A 264 6.67 -10.92 -2.78
N LEU A 265 7.07 -11.64 -1.72
CA LEU A 265 6.55 -12.97 -1.40
C LEU A 265 5.04 -12.97 -1.14
N ALA A 266 4.52 -11.96 -0.45
CA ALA A 266 3.09 -11.83 -0.19
C ALA A 266 2.28 -11.63 -1.49
N LEU A 267 2.81 -10.87 -2.45
CA LEU A 267 2.20 -10.67 -3.76
C LEU A 267 2.32 -11.93 -4.64
N GLN A 268 3.47 -12.58 -4.64
CA GLN A 268 3.73 -13.80 -5.40
C GLN A 268 2.81 -14.95 -4.98
N THR A 269 2.60 -15.10 -3.67
CA THR A 269 1.73 -16.13 -3.09
C THR A 269 0.26 -15.75 -3.07
N GLN A 270 -0.10 -14.60 -3.64
CA GLN A 270 -1.47 -14.05 -3.64
C GLN A 270 -2.08 -13.96 -2.21
N SER A 271 -1.22 -13.80 -1.20
CA SER A 271 -1.67 -13.58 0.17
C SER A 271 -2.41 -12.25 0.32
N THR A 272 -2.06 -11.26 -0.49
CA THR A 272 -2.75 -9.97 -0.62
C THR A 272 -2.53 -9.36 -2.01
N ASN A 273 -3.45 -8.50 -2.44
CA ASN A 273 -3.30 -7.66 -3.64
C ASN A 273 -2.99 -6.19 -3.32
N VAL A 274 -3.02 -5.80 -2.05
CA VAL A 274 -2.86 -4.40 -1.65
C VAL A 274 -1.87 -4.29 -0.50
N ILE A 275 -0.81 -3.52 -0.70
CA ILE A 275 0.22 -3.29 0.33
C ILE A 275 0.49 -1.79 0.45
N THR A 276 0.56 -1.28 1.68
CA THR A 276 1.16 0.01 1.99
C THR A 276 2.37 -0.18 2.89
N PHE A 277 3.45 0.56 2.63
CA PHE A 277 4.65 0.58 3.46
C PHE A 277 5.03 2.02 3.77
N GLY A 278 4.96 2.41 5.05
CA GLY A 278 5.38 3.74 5.49
C GLY A 278 6.78 3.70 6.12
N HIS A 279 7.73 4.43 5.54
CA HIS A 279 8.99 4.69 6.24
C HIS A 279 8.74 5.58 7.46
N PRO A 280 9.44 5.35 8.56
CA PRO A 280 9.24 6.13 9.77
C PRO A 280 9.65 7.59 9.57
N GLY A 281 8.84 8.50 10.11
CA GLY A 281 9.25 9.85 10.44
C GLY A 281 9.97 9.89 11.79
N GLY A 282 9.91 11.04 12.46
CA GLY A 282 10.57 11.28 13.74
C GLY A 282 12.03 11.71 13.59
N ASN A 283 12.65 12.05 14.72
CA ASN A 283 14.02 12.59 14.73
C ASN A 283 15.06 11.50 15.07
N ARG A 284 14.93 10.33 14.44
CA ARG A 284 15.93 9.26 14.62
C ARG A 284 17.23 9.58 13.90
N LEU A 285 18.33 9.18 14.49
CA LEU A 285 19.63 9.16 13.84
C LEU A 285 19.73 7.90 12.96
N PHE A 286 20.02 8.08 11.67
CA PHE A 286 20.29 6.95 10.78
C PHE A 286 21.73 6.47 10.96
N PRO A 287 21.99 5.16 11.02
CA PRO A 287 23.30 4.59 11.24
C PRO A 287 24.10 4.52 9.92
N PHE A 288 24.16 5.62 9.19
CA PHE A 288 24.91 5.73 7.94
C PHE A 288 26.09 6.67 8.13
N ASP A 289 27.21 6.36 7.48
CA ASP A 289 28.38 7.23 7.50
C ASP A 289 28.02 8.62 6.96
N GLY A 290 28.50 9.65 7.67
CA GLY A 290 28.24 11.05 7.31
C GLY A 290 26.91 11.60 7.81
N ILE A 291 26.15 10.85 8.63
CA ILE A 291 24.94 11.33 9.33
C ILE A 291 25.28 11.66 10.78
N GLU A 292 25.09 12.93 11.13
CA GLU A 292 25.38 13.45 12.48
C GLU A 292 24.11 13.92 13.22
N LEU A 293 23.04 14.21 12.47
CA LEU A 293 21.80 14.74 13.01
C LEU A 293 20.61 13.82 12.73
N GLY A 294 19.60 13.91 13.59
CA GLY A 294 18.36 13.15 13.40
C GLY A 294 17.59 13.56 12.15
N TYR A 295 16.87 12.62 11.55
CA TYR A 295 16.18 12.80 10.25
C TYR A 295 15.29 14.04 10.21
N HIS A 296 14.45 14.24 11.24
CA HIS A 296 13.58 15.41 11.30
C HIS A 296 14.38 16.72 11.30
N SER A 297 15.48 16.80 12.06
CA SER A 297 16.35 17.99 12.07
C SER A 297 16.96 18.25 10.70
N LEU A 298 17.35 17.21 9.97
CA LEU A 298 17.88 17.32 8.61
C LEU A 298 16.84 17.81 7.60
N THR A 299 15.56 17.45 7.79
CA THR A 299 14.49 17.95 6.90
C THR A 299 14.27 19.45 7.01
N HIS A 300 14.64 20.07 8.13
CA HIS A 300 14.63 21.54 8.32
C HIS A 300 15.95 22.20 7.86
N HIS A 301 16.49 21.76 6.73
CA HIS A 301 17.81 22.12 6.22
C HIS A 301 17.98 23.61 5.90
N GLY A 302 16.91 24.40 5.68
CA GLY A 302 17.03 25.83 5.36
C GLY A 302 17.97 26.13 4.18
N LYS A 303 18.11 25.18 3.24
CA LYS A 303 19.05 25.19 2.10
C LYS A 303 20.55 25.15 2.49
N ARG A 304 20.89 24.84 3.73
CA ARG A 304 22.27 24.67 4.18
C ARG A 304 22.91 23.44 3.51
N PRO A 305 24.06 23.58 2.84
CA PRO A 305 24.67 22.48 2.07
C PRO A 305 25.08 21.28 2.93
N ASP A 306 25.52 21.50 4.17
CA ASP A 306 25.92 20.47 5.12
C ASP A 306 24.72 19.58 5.54
N LEU A 307 23.57 20.18 5.80
CA LEU A 307 22.35 19.46 6.13
C LEU A 307 21.76 18.73 4.93
N LEU A 308 21.79 19.37 3.74
CA LEU A 308 21.34 18.74 2.50
C LEU A 308 22.20 17.53 2.11
N ARG A 309 23.51 17.55 2.35
CA ARG A 309 24.36 16.37 2.12
C ARG A 309 23.90 15.18 2.97
N GLN A 310 23.67 15.39 4.27
CA GLN A 310 23.23 14.35 5.18
C GLN A 310 21.82 13.84 4.81
N LEU A 311 20.86 14.75 4.52
CA LEU A 311 19.52 14.40 4.08
C LEU A 311 19.55 13.56 2.80
N THR A 312 20.41 13.95 1.84
CA THR A 312 20.59 13.22 0.57
C THR A 312 21.00 11.76 0.79
N ILE A 313 21.84 11.47 1.78
CA ILE A 313 22.22 10.07 2.11
C ILE A 313 20.98 9.24 2.48
N ILE A 314 20.09 9.78 3.31
CA ILE A 314 18.87 9.11 3.73
C ILE A 314 17.91 8.93 2.55
N GLU A 315 17.71 9.97 1.75
CA GLU A 315 16.77 9.94 0.63
C GLU A 315 17.26 9.05 -0.53
N LEU A 316 18.59 9.01 -0.76
CA LEU A 316 19.20 8.02 -1.67
C LEU A 316 18.98 6.59 -1.18
N TYR A 317 19.07 6.35 0.13
CA TYR A 317 18.75 5.03 0.66
C TYR A 317 17.31 4.61 0.30
N TYR A 318 16.32 5.50 0.40
CA TYR A 318 14.93 5.17 0.02
C TYR A 318 14.81 4.77 -1.44
N THR A 319 15.43 5.51 -2.35
CA THR A 319 15.37 5.20 -3.79
C THR A 319 16.23 4.00 -4.18
N GLN A 320 17.32 3.73 -3.48
CA GLN A 320 18.10 2.48 -3.61
C GLN A 320 17.25 1.26 -3.23
N GLN A 321 16.52 1.34 -2.09
CA GLN A 321 15.63 0.25 -1.70
C GLN A 321 14.46 0.09 -2.66
N LEU A 322 13.90 1.18 -3.18
CA LEU A 322 12.86 1.14 -4.21
C LEU A 322 13.39 0.48 -5.50
N ALA A 323 14.60 0.83 -5.95
CA ALA A 323 15.21 0.20 -7.12
C ALA A 323 15.40 -1.31 -6.92
N ARG A 324 15.90 -1.74 -5.74
CA ARG A 324 16.00 -3.16 -5.38
C ARG A 324 14.63 -3.84 -5.37
N PHE A 325 13.59 -3.18 -4.86
CA PHE A 325 12.23 -3.70 -4.88
C PHE A 325 11.73 -3.93 -6.31
N LEU A 326 11.94 -2.96 -7.22
CA LEU A 326 11.56 -3.11 -8.62
C LEU A 326 12.37 -4.21 -9.33
N ASP A 327 13.67 -4.40 -9.02
CA ASP A 327 14.44 -5.54 -9.51
C ASP A 327 13.76 -6.87 -9.13
N ARG A 328 13.37 -7.01 -7.86
CA ARG A 328 12.68 -8.20 -7.37
C ARG A 328 11.32 -8.39 -8.03
N MET A 329 10.56 -7.32 -8.22
CA MET A 329 9.25 -7.35 -8.90
C MET A 329 9.36 -7.74 -10.38
N LYS A 330 10.46 -7.38 -11.06
CA LYS A 330 10.73 -7.77 -12.45
C LYS A 330 11.19 -9.21 -12.58
N THR A 331 12.00 -9.68 -11.64
CA THR A 331 12.56 -11.06 -11.71
C THR A 331 11.61 -12.11 -11.16
N THR A 332 10.73 -11.74 -10.21
CA THR A 332 9.73 -12.65 -9.66
C THR A 332 8.54 -12.79 -10.60
N LYS A 333 8.11 -14.03 -10.83
CA LYS A 333 6.98 -14.34 -11.72
C LYS A 333 5.69 -14.50 -10.91
N ASP A 334 4.58 -14.07 -11.50
CA ASP A 334 3.23 -14.37 -11.03
C ASP A 334 2.79 -15.78 -11.48
N ALA A 335 1.57 -16.17 -11.13
CA ALA A 335 1.01 -17.48 -11.50
C ALA A 335 0.91 -17.70 -13.01
N ASP A 336 0.82 -16.63 -13.80
CA ASP A 336 0.78 -16.66 -15.26
C ASP A 336 2.19 -16.72 -15.89
N GLY A 337 3.25 -16.73 -15.07
CA GLY A 337 4.66 -16.74 -15.52
C GLY A 337 5.19 -15.39 -15.99
N ARG A 338 4.45 -14.29 -15.74
CA ARG A 338 4.86 -12.91 -16.07
C ARG A 338 5.53 -12.22 -14.90
N PRO A 339 6.40 -11.22 -15.16
CA PRO A 339 6.93 -10.39 -14.08
C PRO A 339 5.82 -9.83 -13.20
N LEU A 340 6.01 -9.87 -11.89
CA LEU A 340 5.03 -9.28 -10.94
C LEU A 340 4.80 -7.79 -11.21
N LEU A 341 5.82 -7.07 -11.68
CA LEU A 341 5.72 -5.63 -11.98
C LEU A 341 4.69 -5.34 -13.07
N ASP A 342 4.53 -6.24 -14.07
CA ASP A 342 3.59 -6.05 -15.18
C ASP A 342 2.13 -6.00 -14.70
N SER A 343 1.82 -6.71 -13.61
CA SER A 343 0.48 -6.77 -13.02
C SER A 343 0.33 -6.00 -11.70
N THR A 344 1.35 -5.25 -11.29
CA THR A 344 1.39 -4.50 -10.02
C THR A 344 1.68 -3.04 -10.27
N ILE A 345 0.79 -2.17 -9.83
CA ILE A 345 1.05 -0.72 -9.75
C ILE A 345 1.85 -0.46 -8.48
N VAL A 346 3.04 0.12 -8.64
CA VAL A 346 3.89 0.56 -7.53
C VAL A 346 3.91 2.08 -7.51
N MET A 347 3.35 2.68 -6.48
CA MET A 347 3.40 4.11 -6.23
C MET A 347 4.38 4.41 -5.10
N PHE A 348 5.32 5.32 -5.35
CA PHE A 348 6.20 5.87 -4.33
C PHE A 348 5.91 7.35 -4.17
N GLY A 349 5.76 7.83 -2.94
CA GLY A 349 5.49 9.23 -2.71
C GLY A 349 5.02 9.56 -1.30
N SER A 350 4.68 10.84 -1.07
CA SER A 350 4.27 11.34 0.24
C SER A 350 3.21 12.42 0.11
N GLY A 351 2.39 12.58 1.14
CA GLY A 351 1.51 13.74 1.31
C GLY A 351 2.24 15.02 1.71
N MET A 352 3.58 14.97 1.84
CA MET A 352 4.43 16.14 2.08
C MET A 352 5.37 16.34 0.90
N GLY A 353 5.29 17.51 0.25
CA GLY A 353 6.12 17.85 -0.91
C GLY A 353 7.48 18.41 -0.52
N ASN A 354 7.55 19.18 0.56
CA ASN A 354 8.80 19.75 1.07
C ASN A 354 8.74 19.87 2.59
N ALA A 355 9.51 19.05 3.27
CA ALA A 355 9.55 19.04 4.73
C ALA A 355 10.12 20.31 5.35
N SER A 356 11.08 20.99 4.69
CA SER A 356 11.68 22.22 5.20
C SER A 356 10.68 23.38 5.30
N SER A 357 9.69 23.42 4.42
CA SER A 357 8.59 24.39 4.45
C SER A 357 7.25 23.79 4.92
N HIS A 358 7.23 22.52 5.29
CA HIS A 358 6.01 21.77 5.65
C HIS A 358 4.92 21.84 4.55
N SER A 359 5.31 21.87 3.29
CA SER A 359 4.39 22.05 2.18
C SER A 359 3.68 20.75 1.81
N SER A 360 2.38 20.81 1.61
CA SER A 360 1.52 19.75 1.02
C SER A 360 1.37 19.88 -0.51
N ARG A 361 2.28 20.62 -1.16
CA ARG A 361 2.23 20.93 -2.58
C ARG A 361 3.42 20.34 -3.31
N ASN A 362 3.26 20.12 -4.62
CA ASN A 362 4.24 19.48 -5.47
C ASN A 362 4.74 18.18 -4.82
N LEU A 363 3.81 17.26 -4.61
CA LEU A 363 4.06 16.01 -3.90
C LEU A 363 5.03 15.14 -4.70
N PRO A 364 6.04 14.51 -4.06
CA PRO A 364 7.00 13.67 -4.74
C PRO A 364 6.35 12.33 -5.12
N ILE A 365 5.85 12.23 -6.34
CA ILE A 365 5.13 11.07 -6.84
C ILE A 365 5.91 10.39 -7.96
N LEU A 366 6.12 9.08 -7.81
CA LEU A 366 6.62 8.16 -8.82
C LEU A 366 5.64 7.01 -8.95
N LEU A 367 5.32 6.62 -10.18
CA LEU A 367 4.43 5.51 -10.50
C LEU A 367 5.15 4.52 -11.42
N ALA A 368 5.16 3.23 -11.05
CA ALA A 368 5.84 2.18 -11.82
C ALA A 368 4.90 0.99 -12.07
N GLY A 369 5.11 0.31 -13.20
CA GLY A 369 4.47 -0.96 -13.54
C GLY A 369 2.97 -0.89 -13.80
N GLY A 370 2.27 -2.02 -13.57
CA GLY A 370 0.81 -2.12 -13.66
C GLY A 370 0.22 -1.95 -15.04
N GLY A 371 1.04 -2.04 -16.11
CA GLY A 371 0.60 -1.88 -17.49
C GLY A 371 0.36 -0.43 -17.90
N PHE A 372 0.77 0.55 -17.10
CA PHE A 372 0.83 1.94 -17.51
C PHE A 372 1.98 2.22 -18.47
N LYS A 373 1.77 3.19 -19.36
CA LYS A 373 2.85 3.76 -20.16
C LYS A 373 3.74 4.62 -19.26
N THR A 374 4.95 4.15 -19.04
CA THR A 374 5.93 4.74 -18.12
C THR A 374 7.13 5.34 -18.87
N GLY A 375 8.15 5.81 -18.15
CA GLY A 375 9.37 6.37 -18.71
C GLY A 375 9.33 7.90 -18.90
N HIS A 376 8.35 8.59 -18.36
CA HIS A 376 8.12 10.02 -18.58
C HIS A 376 8.18 10.83 -17.28
N HIS A 377 8.57 12.08 -17.40
CA HIS A 377 8.32 13.12 -16.41
C HIS A 377 7.11 13.96 -16.87
N HIS A 378 6.02 13.89 -16.13
CA HIS A 378 4.81 14.67 -16.37
C HIS A 378 4.78 15.87 -15.44
N THR A 379 4.53 17.05 -16.00
CA THR A 379 4.41 18.30 -15.25
C THR A 379 3.06 18.94 -15.54
N PHE A 380 2.38 19.39 -14.50
CA PHE A 380 1.10 20.07 -14.61
C PHE A 380 1.27 21.57 -14.36
N GLU A 381 0.48 22.37 -15.09
CA GLU A 381 0.42 23.80 -14.84
C GLU A 381 -0.26 24.08 -13.50
N ARG A 382 0.24 25.09 -12.80
CA ARG A 382 -0.36 25.54 -11.55
C ARG A 382 -1.44 26.59 -11.83
N GLN A 383 -2.58 26.45 -11.17
CA GLN A 383 -3.63 27.45 -11.14
C GLN A 383 -3.49 28.28 -9.85
N GLY A 384 -2.78 29.41 -9.94
CA GLY A 384 -2.41 30.18 -8.76
C GLY A 384 -1.46 29.41 -7.84
N ARG A 385 -1.92 29.05 -6.64
CA ARG A 385 -1.13 28.27 -5.69
C ARG A 385 -1.28 26.75 -5.85
N ASP A 386 -2.32 26.28 -6.52
CA ASP A 386 -2.68 24.87 -6.58
C ASP A 386 -2.17 24.22 -7.87
N GLY A 387 -1.61 23.04 -7.74
CA GLY A 387 -1.30 22.13 -8.83
C GLY A 387 -2.51 21.24 -9.15
N ARG A 388 -2.28 20.24 -10.01
CA ARG A 388 -3.28 19.23 -10.34
C ARG A 388 -3.58 18.36 -9.10
N PRO A 389 -4.85 18.02 -8.80
CA PRO A 389 -5.14 17.12 -7.69
C PRO A 389 -4.46 15.75 -7.86
N LEU A 390 -3.72 15.29 -6.84
CA LEU A 390 -3.16 13.93 -6.83
C LEU A 390 -4.27 12.87 -6.93
N CYS A 391 -5.45 13.18 -6.44
CA CYS A 391 -6.61 12.29 -6.53
C CYS A 391 -7.06 11.99 -7.96
N ASP A 392 -6.66 12.80 -8.97
CA ASP A 392 -6.88 12.47 -10.39
C ASP A 392 -6.03 11.26 -10.82
N LEU A 393 -4.80 11.13 -10.30
CA LEU A 393 -3.99 9.93 -10.48
C LEU A 393 -4.63 8.73 -9.78
N PHE A 394 -5.25 8.93 -8.62
CA PHE A 394 -5.94 7.85 -7.90
C PHE A 394 -7.14 7.32 -8.68
N VAL A 395 -7.90 8.18 -9.37
CA VAL A 395 -8.96 7.74 -10.29
C VAL A 395 -8.38 6.86 -11.40
N SER A 396 -7.26 7.25 -12.00
CA SER A 396 -6.58 6.43 -13.03
C SER A 396 -6.10 5.10 -12.48
N ILE A 397 -5.56 5.07 -11.27
CA ILE A 397 -5.14 3.83 -10.58
C ILE A 397 -6.34 2.90 -10.33
N LEU A 398 -7.47 3.44 -9.85
CA LEU A 398 -8.69 2.68 -9.63
C LEU A 398 -9.18 2.04 -10.93
N GLN A 399 -9.29 2.83 -12.00
CA GLN A 399 -9.76 2.36 -13.31
C GLN A 399 -8.82 1.32 -13.92
N GLN A 400 -7.50 1.50 -13.80
CA GLN A 400 -6.50 0.54 -14.26
C GLN A 400 -6.59 -0.80 -13.51
N LEU A 401 -7.00 -0.78 -12.23
CA LEU A 401 -7.25 -1.97 -11.43
C LEU A 401 -8.66 -2.56 -11.63
N GLY A 402 -9.43 -2.05 -12.60
CA GLY A 402 -10.76 -2.53 -12.93
C GLY A 402 -11.84 -2.10 -11.94
N VAL A 403 -11.58 -1.07 -11.15
CA VAL A 403 -12.57 -0.45 -10.25
C VAL A 403 -13.23 0.70 -11.00
N GLU A 404 -14.54 0.59 -11.21
CA GLU A 404 -15.34 1.70 -11.77
C GLU A 404 -15.33 2.88 -10.80
N ALA A 405 -14.76 4.00 -11.22
CA ALA A 405 -14.70 5.22 -10.45
C ALA A 405 -14.61 6.43 -11.40
N ASP A 406 -15.55 7.35 -11.28
CA ASP A 406 -15.53 8.64 -11.99
C ASP A 406 -14.86 9.72 -11.15
N SER A 407 -14.77 9.52 -9.85
CA SER A 407 -14.16 10.45 -8.90
C SER A 407 -13.60 9.73 -7.67
N PHE A 408 -12.65 10.38 -7.00
CA PHE A 408 -12.13 9.96 -5.70
C PHE A 408 -11.71 11.20 -4.91
N SER A 409 -12.27 11.39 -3.70
CA SER A 409 -11.92 12.48 -2.79
C SER A 409 -11.96 13.86 -3.46
N THR A 410 -10.81 14.51 -3.67
CA THR A 410 -10.65 15.85 -4.25
C THR A 410 -10.38 15.84 -5.77
N SER A 411 -10.59 14.71 -6.45
CA SER A 411 -10.33 14.60 -7.88
C SER A 411 -11.26 15.53 -8.69
N GLN A 412 -10.75 15.99 -9.82
CA GLN A 412 -11.46 16.79 -10.83
C GLN A 412 -11.55 16.07 -12.18
N GLY A 413 -11.01 14.85 -12.25
CA GLY A 413 -10.97 14.01 -13.43
C GLY A 413 -10.02 12.84 -13.24
N ASN A 414 -9.31 12.47 -14.31
CA ASN A 414 -8.29 11.41 -14.30
C ASN A 414 -7.07 11.80 -15.15
N LEU A 415 -6.04 10.96 -15.15
CA LEU A 415 -4.81 11.12 -15.93
C LEU A 415 -4.62 10.02 -16.99
N ASN A 416 -5.67 9.34 -17.40
CA ASN A 416 -5.59 8.20 -18.34
C ASN A 416 -4.92 8.56 -19.66
N HIS A 417 -5.15 9.78 -20.17
CA HIS A 417 -4.54 10.26 -21.42
C HIS A 417 -3.00 10.35 -21.39
N LEU A 418 -2.39 10.35 -20.21
CA LEU A 418 -0.93 10.33 -20.03
C LEU A 418 -0.37 8.93 -19.81
N LEU A 419 -1.23 7.97 -19.41
CA LEU A 419 -0.84 6.68 -18.86
C LEU A 419 -1.26 5.49 -19.74
N ALA A 420 -2.05 5.76 -20.79
CA ALA A 420 -2.53 4.73 -21.72
C ALA A 420 -1.50 4.35 -22.79
#